data_a4f81544ef641a70059e663266d8c3ec
#
_entry.id   a4f81544ef641a70059e663266d8c3ec
#
_cell.length_a   1.000
_cell.length_b   1.000
_cell.length_c   1.000
_cell.angle_alpha   90.00
_cell.angle_beta   90.00
_cell.angle_gamma   90.00
#
_symmetry.space_group_name_H-M   'P 1'
#
loop_
_entity.id
_entity.type
_entity.pdbx_description
1 polymer ?
#
loop_
_entity_poly.entity_id
_entity_poly.type
_entity_poly.pdbx_seq_one_letter_code
_entity_poly.pdbx_strand_id
1 'polypeptide(L)'
;MRADARAKRDQIIAAALAQIGARPNSEITLEGIAADAGVGIATLYRRFPSRAALYDACAIVFLEQIEALLDATLDGFEEDPAGRFERFVWTLVESSVGILTTALVAEPSAEAVVERRDAFMDKVQLLIDAAAPYGIIAPGQSPWHLATELIMATRPLAAPLAELFPDVRDRLVRHLIAGWRTTA
;
A
#
# COMPACT_ATOMS: atom_id res chain seq x y z
N MET A 1 -21.19 2.85 -23.65
CA MET A 1 -19.80 2.85 -24.18
C MET A 1 -18.76 3.40 -23.19
N ARG A 2 -18.87 4.65 -22.65
CA ARG A 2 -17.85 5.17 -21.70
C ARG A 2 -17.85 4.45 -20.34
N ALA A 3 -19.03 4.12 -19.81
CA ALA A 3 -19.16 3.41 -18.53
C ALA A 3 -18.59 1.97 -18.59
N ASP A 4 -18.89 1.22 -19.66
CA ASP A 4 -18.34 -0.12 -19.88
C ASP A 4 -16.81 -0.10 -20.06
N ALA A 5 -16.30 0.95 -20.70
CA ALA A 5 -14.87 1.16 -20.86
C ALA A 5 -14.14 1.41 -19.53
N ARG A 6 -14.78 2.16 -18.62
CA ARG A 6 -14.25 2.42 -17.27
C ARG A 6 -14.33 1.15 -16.42
N ALA A 7 -15.46 0.46 -16.42
CA ALA A 7 -15.64 -0.78 -15.68
C ALA A 7 -14.57 -1.83 -16.04
N LYS A 8 -14.26 -2.02 -17.33
CA LYS A 8 -13.20 -2.93 -17.78
C LYS A 8 -11.79 -2.49 -17.33
N ARG A 9 -11.53 -1.19 -17.31
CA ARG A 9 -10.26 -0.67 -16.77
C ARG A 9 -10.13 -1.01 -15.29
N ASP A 10 -11.17 -0.76 -14.52
CA ASP A 10 -11.18 -0.98 -13.06
C ASP A 10 -11.09 -2.47 -12.74
N GLN A 11 -11.72 -3.36 -13.52
CA GLN A 11 -11.57 -4.83 -13.41
C GLN A 11 -10.13 -5.28 -13.64
N ILE A 12 -9.42 -4.73 -14.65
CA ILE A 12 -8.01 -5.07 -14.92
C ILE A 12 -7.13 -4.63 -13.75
N ILE A 13 -7.33 -3.42 -13.22
CA ILE A 13 -6.55 -2.92 -12.08
C ILE A 13 -6.80 -3.76 -10.84
N ALA A 14 -8.06 -4.10 -10.54
CA ALA A 14 -8.40 -4.94 -9.40
C ALA A 14 -7.76 -6.33 -9.49
N ALA A 15 -7.81 -6.98 -10.66
CA ALA A 15 -7.15 -8.27 -10.91
C ALA A 15 -5.62 -8.16 -10.75
N ALA A 16 -5.02 -7.09 -11.26
CA ALA A 16 -3.58 -6.85 -11.13
C ALA A 16 -3.17 -6.68 -9.67
N LEU A 17 -3.87 -5.83 -8.90
CA LEU A 17 -3.59 -5.64 -7.46
C LEU A 17 -3.76 -6.93 -6.68
N ALA A 18 -4.78 -7.74 -6.97
CA ALA A 18 -4.99 -9.03 -6.33
C ALA A 18 -3.84 -10.02 -6.61
N GLN A 19 -3.36 -10.10 -7.87
CA GLN A 19 -2.21 -10.95 -8.20
C GLN A 19 -0.93 -10.45 -7.53
N ILE A 20 -0.65 -9.14 -7.56
CA ILE A 20 0.53 -8.53 -6.94
C ILE A 20 0.54 -8.81 -5.42
N GLY A 21 -0.60 -8.73 -4.76
CA GLY A 21 -0.71 -9.03 -3.32
C GLY A 21 -0.57 -10.51 -2.95
N ALA A 22 -0.79 -11.43 -3.90
CA ALA A 22 -0.84 -12.87 -3.64
C ALA A 22 0.36 -13.66 -4.17
N ARG A 23 1.17 -13.14 -5.10
CA ARG A 23 2.20 -13.88 -5.82
C ARG A 23 3.50 -13.09 -5.97
N PRO A 24 4.66 -13.78 -6.11
CA PRO A 24 5.91 -13.15 -6.50
C PRO A 24 5.76 -12.40 -7.85
N ASN A 25 6.35 -11.22 -7.95
CA ASN A 25 6.24 -10.37 -9.15
C ASN A 25 6.74 -11.06 -10.44
N SER A 26 7.68 -12.03 -10.32
CA SER A 26 8.18 -12.83 -11.42
C SER A 26 7.16 -13.82 -12.03
N GLU A 27 6.12 -14.16 -11.28
CA GLU A 27 5.06 -15.09 -11.70
C GLU A 27 3.84 -14.38 -12.30
N ILE A 28 3.80 -13.04 -12.22
CA ILE A 28 2.67 -12.24 -12.69
C ILE A 28 2.85 -11.95 -14.19
N THR A 29 1.87 -12.35 -14.99
CA THR A 29 1.84 -12.11 -16.43
C THR A 29 0.63 -11.26 -16.83
N LEU A 30 0.75 -10.46 -17.90
CA LEU A 30 -0.37 -9.67 -18.41
C LEU A 30 -1.51 -10.55 -18.92
N GLU A 31 -1.18 -11.75 -19.44
CA GLU A 31 -2.15 -12.77 -19.85
C GLU A 31 -2.95 -13.29 -18.65
N GLY A 32 -2.26 -13.58 -17.52
CA GLY A 32 -2.89 -14.01 -16.28
C GLY A 32 -3.82 -12.92 -15.73
N ILE A 33 -3.37 -11.66 -15.71
CA ILE A 33 -4.19 -10.52 -15.27
C ILE A 33 -5.42 -10.37 -16.18
N ALA A 34 -5.28 -10.49 -17.49
CA ALA A 34 -6.39 -10.38 -18.42
C ALA A 34 -7.43 -11.49 -18.21
N ALA A 35 -6.97 -12.73 -17.97
CA ALA A 35 -7.83 -13.86 -17.67
C ALA A 35 -8.62 -13.65 -16.36
N ASP A 36 -7.96 -13.24 -15.27
CA ASP A 36 -8.60 -13.00 -13.98
C ASP A 36 -9.57 -11.80 -14.04
N ALA A 37 -9.26 -10.78 -14.87
CA ALA A 37 -10.15 -9.66 -15.13
C ALA A 37 -11.34 -9.98 -16.05
N GLY A 38 -11.40 -11.19 -16.62
CA GLY A 38 -12.45 -11.58 -17.57
C GLY A 38 -12.42 -10.78 -18.89
N VAL A 39 -11.22 -10.34 -19.34
CA VAL A 39 -11.05 -9.58 -20.58
C VAL A 39 -10.04 -10.27 -21.51
N GLY A 40 -10.19 -10.03 -22.81
CA GLY A 40 -9.17 -10.49 -23.76
C GLY A 40 -7.90 -9.66 -23.64
N ILE A 41 -6.72 -10.31 -23.87
CA ILE A 41 -5.39 -9.67 -23.80
C ILE A 41 -5.28 -8.45 -24.72
N ALA A 42 -5.91 -8.45 -25.89
CA ALA A 42 -5.97 -7.28 -26.77
C ALA A 42 -6.73 -6.09 -26.14
N THR A 43 -7.69 -6.36 -25.27
CA THR A 43 -8.41 -5.33 -24.52
C THR A 43 -7.52 -4.74 -23.42
N LEU A 44 -6.74 -5.57 -22.74
CA LEU A 44 -5.75 -5.12 -21.75
C LEU A 44 -4.72 -4.20 -22.41
N TYR A 45 -4.07 -4.62 -23.50
CA TYR A 45 -3.05 -3.80 -24.19
C TYR A 45 -3.62 -2.50 -24.75
N ARG A 46 -4.89 -2.50 -25.19
CA ARG A 46 -5.55 -1.25 -25.62
C ARG A 46 -5.76 -0.27 -24.48
N ARG A 47 -5.87 -0.73 -23.22
CA ARG A 47 -6.05 0.10 -22.02
C ARG A 47 -4.72 0.47 -21.39
N PHE A 48 -3.78 -0.46 -21.37
CA PHE A 48 -2.47 -0.33 -20.77
C PHE A 48 -1.43 -0.84 -21.77
N PRO A 49 -0.78 0.07 -22.51
CA PRO A 49 0.12 -0.31 -23.60
C PRO A 49 1.40 -1.01 -23.12
N SER A 50 1.69 -0.97 -21.82
CA SER A 50 2.83 -1.64 -21.22
C SER A 50 2.50 -2.10 -19.79
N ARG A 51 3.35 -3.00 -19.24
CA ARG A 51 3.30 -3.40 -17.83
C ARG A 51 3.47 -2.19 -16.92
N ALA A 52 4.41 -1.29 -17.21
CA ALA A 52 4.63 -0.06 -16.46
C ALA A 52 3.36 0.79 -16.39
N ALA A 53 2.67 1.01 -17.53
CA ALA A 53 1.43 1.78 -17.54
C ALA A 53 0.30 1.15 -16.71
N LEU A 54 0.23 -0.19 -16.64
CA LEU A 54 -0.69 -0.89 -15.74
C LEU A 54 -0.28 -0.72 -14.28
N TYR A 55 1.00 -0.84 -13.97
CA TYR A 55 1.53 -0.71 -12.61
C TYR A 55 1.39 0.71 -12.09
N ASP A 56 1.61 1.73 -12.91
CA ASP A 56 1.32 3.13 -12.56
C ASP A 56 -0.15 3.33 -12.19
N ALA A 57 -1.07 2.76 -12.98
CA ALA A 57 -2.48 2.83 -12.68
C ALA A 57 -2.85 2.08 -11.39
N CYS A 58 -2.21 0.94 -11.11
CA CYS A 58 -2.35 0.21 -9.86
C CYS A 58 -1.82 1.02 -8.67
N ALA A 59 -0.66 1.68 -8.84
CA ALA A 59 -0.08 2.53 -7.81
C ALA A 59 -1.00 3.70 -7.44
N ILE A 60 -1.58 4.38 -8.42
CA ILE A 60 -2.56 5.46 -8.18
C ILE A 60 -3.77 4.94 -7.40
N VAL A 61 -4.38 3.83 -7.82
CA VAL A 61 -5.56 3.26 -7.14
C VAL A 61 -5.20 2.81 -5.72
N PHE A 62 -4.03 2.21 -5.53
CA PHE A 62 -3.56 1.82 -4.20
C PHE A 62 -3.33 3.04 -3.30
N LEU A 63 -2.68 4.09 -3.80
CA LEU A 63 -2.51 5.35 -3.06
C LEU A 63 -3.86 5.99 -2.70
N GLU A 64 -4.84 5.98 -3.60
CA GLU A 64 -6.20 6.48 -3.31
C GLU A 64 -6.88 5.69 -2.19
N GLN A 65 -6.70 4.37 -2.15
CA GLN A 65 -7.25 3.52 -1.09
C GLN A 65 -6.64 3.80 0.28
N ILE A 66 -5.31 3.89 0.36
CA ILE A 66 -4.64 4.18 1.63
C ILE A 66 -4.84 5.63 2.07
N GLU A 67 -4.99 6.57 1.14
CA GLU A 67 -5.34 7.94 1.44
C GLU A 67 -6.75 8.05 2.05
N ALA A 68 -7.74 7.36 1.48
CA ALA A 68 -9.08 7.31 2.03
C ALA A 68 -9.10 6.70 3.45
N LEU A 69 -8.28 5.68 3.71
CA LEU A 69 -8.10 5.11 5.04
C LEU A 69 -7.48 6.13 6.01
N LEU A 70 -6.48 6.89 5.56
CA LEU A 70 -5.85 7.93 6.36
C LEU A 70 -6.84 9.05 6.70
N ASP A 71 -7.61 9.53 5.71
CA ASP A 71 -8.65 10.55 5.91
C ASP A 71 -9.70 10.09 6.94
N ALA A 72 -10.18 8.84 6.83
CA ALA A 72 -11.11 8.24 7.80
C ALA A 72 -10.48 8.05 9.19
N THR A 73 -9.17 7.90 9.27
CA THR A 73 -8.44 7.80 10.55
C THR A 73 -8.35 9.17 11.23
N LEU A 74 -8.06 10.20 10.46
CA LEU A 74 -7.96 11.59 10.96
C LEU A 74 -9.32 12.15 11.37
N ASP A 75 -10.39 11.76 10.69
CA ASP A 75 -11.74 12.16 11.07
C ASP A 75 -12.11 11.61 12.45
N GLY A 76 -12.30 12.50 13.42
CA GLY A 76 -12.54 12.15 14.83
C GLY A 76 -11.35 11.51 15.54
N PHE A 77 -10.11 11.76 15.11
CA PHE A 77 -8.89 11.18 15.71
C PHE A 77 -8.81 11.40 17.22
N GLU A 78 -9.24 12.56 17.70
CA GLU A 78 -9.19 12.95 19.12
C GLU A 78 -10.08 12.09 20.04
N GLU A 79 -11.08 11.39 19.49
CA GLU A 79 -12.01 10.56 20.27
C GLU A 79 -11.32 9.26 20.78
N ASP A 80 -10.43 8.68 19.98
CA ASP A 80 -9.68 7.46 20.31
C ASP A 80 -8.32 7.46 19.56
N PRO A 81 -7.38 8.34 19.93
CA PRO A 81 -6.13 8.50 19.18
C PRO A 81 -5.32 7.22 19.04
N ALA A 82 -5.14 6.49 20.14
CA ALA A 82 -4.34 5.26 20.16
C ALA A 82 -5.02 4.14 19.34
N GLY A 83 -6.30 3.91 19.54
CA GLY A 83 -7.02 2.87 18.81
C GLY A 83 -7.17 3.18 17.33
N ARG A 84 -7.37 4.45 16.94
CA ARG A 84 -7.44 4.85 15.53
C ARG A 84 -6.10 4.69 14.84
N PHE A 85 -5.00 5.09 15.50
CA PHE A 85 -3.66 4.91 14.98
C PHE A 85 -3.32 3.42 14.80
N GLU A 86 -3.56 2.59 15.82
CA GLU A 86 -3.32 1.15 15.72
C GLU A 86 -4.15 0.49 14.61
N ARG A 87 -5.44 0.81 14.51
CA ARG A 87 -6.30 0.32 13.42
C ARG A 87 -5.77 0.72 12.05
N PHE A 88 -5.31 1.97 11.89
CA PHE A 88 -4.70 2.42 10.64
C PHE A 88 -3.49 1.56 10.27
N VAL A 89 -2.55 1.39 11.18
CA VAL A 89 -1.34 0.59 10.92
C VAL A 89 -1.70 -0.86 10.59
N TRP A 90 -2.58 -1.49 11.38
CA TRP A 90 -2.98 -2.88 11.12
C TRP A 90 -3.75 -3.06 9.83
N THR A 91 -4.60 -2.12 9.45
CA THR A 91 -5.30 -2.15 8.15
C THR A 91 -4.29 -2.06 6.99
N LEU A 92 -3.25 -1.23 7.10
CA LEU A 92 -2.16 -1.22 6.11
C LEU A 92 -1.42 -2.56 6.03
N VAL A 93 -1.13 -3.18 7.18
CA VAL A 93 -0.47 -4.50 7.24
C VAL A 93 -1.33 -5.57 6.54
N GLU A 94 -2.63 -5.59 6.81
CA GLU A 94 -3.59 -6.52 6.21
C GLU A 94 -3.80 -6.26 4.72
N SER A 95 -3.67 -5.03 4.26
CA SER A 95 -3.75 -4.67 2.84
C SER A 95 -2.52 -5.07 2.01
N SER A 96 -1.58 -5.79 2.60
CA SER A 96 -0.33 -6.20 1.94
C SER A 96 0.54 -5.03 1.47
N VAL A 97 0.54 -3.92 2.23
CA VAL A 97 1.26 -2.67 1.88
C VAL A 97 2.73 -2.91 1.50
N GLY A 98 3.43 -3.78 2.21
CA GLY A 98 4.83 -4.09 1.92
C GLY A 98 5.02 -4.82 0.60
N ILE A 99 4.12 -5.74 0.25
CA ILE A 99 4.16 -6.48 -1.01
C ILE A 99 3.83 -5.55 -2.17
N LEU A 100 2.69 -4.85 -2.08
CA LEU A 100 2.19 -3.96 -3.12
C LEU A 100 3.19 -2.83 -3.41
N THR A 101 3.66 -2.13 -2.38
CA THR A 101 4.62 -1.04 -2.56
C THR A 101 5.93 -1.54 -3.19
N THR A 102 6.47 -2.68 -2.71
CA THR A 102 7.72 -3.24 -3.27
C THR A 102 7.57 -3.60 -4.74
N ALA A 103 6.44 -4.20 -5.14
CA ALA A 103 6.20 -4.58 -6.53
C ALA A 103 5.97 -3.36 -7.43
N LEU A 104 5.23 -2.37 -6.95
CA LEU A 104 4.88 -1.18 -7.72
C LEU A 104 6.07 -0.23 -7.94
N VAL A 105 7.03 -0.16 -7.02
CA VAL A 105 8.26 0.65 -7.19
C VAL A 105 9.38 -0.08 -7.94
N ALA A 106 9.19 -1.35 -8.31
CA ALA A 106 10.19 -2.12 -9.07
C ALA A 106 10.34 -1.62 -10.52
N GLU A 107 9.33 -0.96 -11.06
CA GLU A 107 9.35 -0.31 -12.36
C GLU A 107 9.53 1.20 -12.21
N PRO A 108 10.14 1.91 -13.18
CA PRO A 108 10.18 3.36 -13.19
C PRO A 108 8.76 3.92 -13.20
N SER A 109 8.40 4.70 -12.19
CA SER A 109 7.07 5.28 -12.06
C SER A 109 6.91 6.56 -12.89
N ALA A 110 5.73 6.76 -13.45
CA ALA A 110 5.37 8.03 -14.09
C ALA A 110 5.39 9.19 -13.07
N GLU A 111 5.69 10.41 -13.54
CA GLU A 111 5.75 11.63 -12.71
C GLU A 111 4.49 11.82 -11.85
N ALA A 112 3.31 11.57 -12.43
CA ALA A 112 2.04 11.66 -11.71
C ALA A 112 1.93 10.70 -10.52
N VAL A 113 2.58 9.52 -10.55
CA VAL A 113 2.64 8.58 -9.41
C VAL A 113 3.55 9.14 -8.33
N VAL A 114 4.69 9.71 -8.73
CA VAL A 114 5.64 10.34 -7.80
C VAL A 114 4.99 11.51 -7.07
N GLU A 115 4.36 12.42 -7.81
CA GLU A 115 3.64 13.57 -7.24
C GLU A 115 2.53 13.12 -6.27
N ARG A 116 1.75 12.10 -6.64
CA ARG A 116 0.67 11.58 -5.79
C ARG A 116 1.21 10.94 -4.51
N ARG A 117 2.31 10.19 -4.61
CA ARG A 117 3.00 9.60 -3.45
C ARG A 117 3.50 10.68 -2.50
N ASP A 118 4.14 11.73 -3.04
CA ASP A 118 4.70 12.79 -2.23
C ASP A 118 3.58 13.57 -1.50
N ALA A 119 2.47 13.88 -2.19
CA ALA A 119 1.28 14.46 -1.57
C ALA A 119 0.67 13.57 -0.47
N PHE A 120 0.69 12.24 -0.67
CA PHE A 120 0.27 11.29 0.37
C PHE A 120 1.21 11.34 1.59
N MET A 121 2.53 11.45 1.40
CA MET A 121 3.47 11.59 2.51
C MET A 121 3.26 12.87 3.31
N ASP A 122 2.89 13.98 2.66
CA ASP A 122 2.50 15.21 3.34
C ASP A 122 1.26 14.99 4.24
N LYS A 123 0.28 14.20 3.79
CA LYS A 123 -0.87 13.82 4.62
C LYS A 123 -0.47 12.89 5.79
N VAL A 124 0.48 11.97 5.60
CA VAL A 124 1.01 11.14 6.70
C VAL A 124 1.65 12.03 7.77
N GLN A 125 2.28 13.14 7.39
CA GLN A 125 2.79 14.12 8.37
C GLN A 125 1.67 14.67 9.26
N LEU A 126 0.47 14.93 8.70
CA LEU A 126 -0.67 15.37 9.52
C LEU A 126 -1.08 14.35 10.58
N LEU A 127 -1.01 13.04 10.25
CA LEU A 127 -1.27 11.98 11.24
C LEU A 127 -0.20 11.96 12.33
N ILE A 128 1.08 12.13 11.97
CA ILE A 128 2.19 12.22 12.93
C ILE A 128 1.97 13.39 13.88
N ASP A 129 1.65 14.57 13.34
CA ASP A 129 1.41 15.78 14.12
C ASP A 129 0.19 15.64 15.03
N ALA A 130 -0.87 14.98 14.57
CA ALA A 130 -2.05 14.68 15.37
C ALA A 130 -1.78 13.65 16.49
N ALA A 131 -0.87 12.69 16.26
CA ALA A 131 -0.55 11.61 17.19
C ALA A 131 0.48 12.01 18.26
N ALA A 132 1.37 12.97 17.96
CA ALA A 132 2.47 13.40 18.83
C ALA A 132 1.99 13.93 20.20
N PRO A 133 0.94 14.77 20.33
CA PRO A 133 0.45 15.26 21.62
C PRO A 133 0.00 14.14 22.57
N TYR A 134 -0.38 12.99 22.03
CA TYR A 134 -0.83 11.82 22.79
C TYR A 134 0.30 10.82 23.11
N GLY A 135 1.56 11.13 22.75
CA GLY A 135 2.70 10.23 22.97
C GLY A 135 2.64 8.93 22.16
N ILE A 136 1.87 8.90 21.05
CA ILE A 136 1.73 7.75 20.16
C ILE A 136 2.91 7.69 19.20
N ILE A 137 3.34 8.83 18.71
CA ILE A 137 4.53 9.01 17.87
C ILE A 137 5.39 10.10 18.50
N ALA A 138 6.70 9.89 18.59
CA ALA A 138 7.63 10.89 19.09
C ALA A 138 7.71 12.09 18.12
N PRO A 139 7.85 13.31 18.64
CA PRO A 139 8.05 14.48 17.79
C PRO A 139 9.27 14.36 16.88
N GLY A 140 9.15 14.83 15.64
CA GLY A 140 10.26 14.83 14.66
C GLY A 140 10.44 13.53 13.88
N GLN A 141 9.55 12.54 14.07
CA GLN A 141 9.52 11.37 13.21
C GLN A 141 9.19 11.74 11.76
N SER A 142 9.86 11.09 10.80
CA SER A 142 9.65 11.33 9.38
C SER A 142 8.58 10.39 8.81
N PRO A 143 7.61 10.88 8.02
CA PRO A 143 6.65 10.03 7.29
C PRO A 143 7.34 8.95 6.46
N TRP A 144 8.45 9.29 5.81
CA TRP A 144 9.23 8.38 4.99
C TRP A 144 9.89 7.26 5.81
N HIS A 145 10.39 7.57 7.02
CA HIS A 145 10.97 6.56 7.90
C HIS A 145 9.90 5.58 8.37
N LEU A 146 8.77 6.08 8.90
CA LEU A 146 7.69 5.23 9.36
C LEU A 146 7.14 4.32 8.24
N ALA A 147 6.92 4.91 7.05
CA ALA A 147 6.45 4.15 5.89
C ALA A 147 7.46 3.08 5.46
N THR A 148 8.76 3.42 5.39
CA THR A 148 9.80 2.48 4.97
C THR A 148 9.97 1.34 5.98
N GLU A 149 9.95 1.64 7.28
CA GLU A 149 10.02 0.63 8.35
C GLU A 149 8.83 -0.33 8.29
N LEU A 150 7.60 0.20 8.09
CA LEU A 150 6.40 -0.63 7.95
C LEU A 150 6.47 -1.51 6.70
N ILE A 151 6.90 -0.96 5.56
CA ILE A 151 7.10 -1.69 4.31
C ILE A 151 8.12 -2.82 4.53
N MET A 152 9.24 -2.55 5.20
CA MET A 152 10.27 -3.55 5.47
C MET A 152 9.77 -4.66 6.41
N ALA A 153 9.02 -4.32 7.45
CA ALA A 153 8.47 -5.29 8.40
C ALA A 153 7.37 -6.18 7.81
N THR A 154 6.70 -5.69 6.76
CA THR A 154 5.58 -6.40 6.11
C THR A 154 5.97 -7.12 4.81
N ARG A 155 7.27 -7.10 4.43
CA ARG A 155 7.77 -7.89 3.30
C ARG A 155 7.65 -9.38 3.62
N PRO A 156 7.20 -10.21 2.64
CA PRO A 156 7.08 -11.63 2.86
C PRO A 156 8.46 -12.28 3.08
N LEU A 157 8.51 -13.16 4.07
CA LEU A 157 9.65 -14.06 4.23
C LEU A 157 9.61 -15.17 3.17
N ALA A 158 10.78 -15.74 2.87
CA ALA A 158 10.84 -16.98 2.09
C ALA A 158 10.03 -18.09 2.77
N ALA A 159 9.33 -18.90 1.99
CA ALA A 159 8.37 -19.89 2.46
C ALA A 159 8.85 -20.74 3.66
N PRO A 160 10.08 -21.32 3.66
CA PRO A 160 10.54 -22.09 4.82
C PRO A 160 10.64 -21.29 6.12
N LEU A 161 11.01 -19.99 6.04
CA LEU A 161 11.10 -19.13 7.21
C LEU A 161 9.73 -18.66 7.68
N ALA A 162 8.81 -18.39 6.75
CA ALA A 162 7.44 -18.01 7.06
C ALA A 162 6.68 -19.11 7.82
N GLU A 163 6.92 -20.39 7.46
CA GLU A 163 6.35 -21.53 8.16
C GLU A 163 6.92 -21.71 9.58
N LEU A 164 8.23 -21.48 9.77
CA LEU A 164 8.88 -21.59 11.07
C LEU A 164 8.54 -20.45 12.01
N PHE A 165 8.25 -19.26 11.48
CA PHE A 165 7.99 -18.04 12.27
C PHE A 165 6.74 -17.30 11.75
N PRO A 166 5.54 -17.89 11.89
CA PRO A 166 4.32 -17.33 11.33
C PRO A 166 3.89 -15.99 11.97
N ASP A 167 4.34 -15.72 13.20
CA ASP A 167 4.02 -14.52 13.99
C ASP A 167 5.04 -13.39 13.86
N VAL A 168 6.14 -13.61 13.13
CA VAL A 168 7.27 -12.66 13.12
C VAL A 168 6.87 -11.29 12.55
N ARG A 169 6.03 -11.24 11.52
CA ARG A 169 5.52 -9.99 10.95
C ARG A 169 4.78 -9.17 12.01
N ASP A 170 3.81 -9.79 12.66
CA ASP A 170 2.95 -9.13 13.63
C ASP A 170 3.75 -8.67 14.86
N ARG A 171 4.75 -9.46 15.26
CA ARG A 171 5.67 -9.09 16.31
C ARG A 171 6.54 -7.90 15.94
N LEU A 172 7.09 -7.86 14.71
CA LEU A 172 7.87 -6.73 14.22
C LEU A 172 7.04 -5.46 14.15
N VAL A 173 5.81 -5.53 13.65
CA VAL A 173 4.89 -4.38 13.59
C VAL A 173 4.60 -3.84 14.99
N ARG A 174 4.35 -4.70 15.99
CA ARG A 174 4.16 -4.25 17.37
C ARG A 174 5.42 -3.57 17.93
N HIS A 175 6.61 -4.08 17.60
CA HIS A 175 7.87 -3.45 18.01
C HIS A 175 8.05 -2.08 17.34
N LEU A 176 7.69 -1.92 16.07
CA LEU A 176 7.73 -0.62 15.38
C LEU A 176 6.78 0.39 16.05
N ILE A 177 5.51 0.00 16.25
CA ILE A 177 4.53 0.86 16.94
C ILE A 177 5.04 1.30 18.33
N ALA A 178 5.66 0.39 19.07
CA ALA A 178 6.25 0.73 20.36
C ALA A 178 7.49 1.64 20.23
N GLY A 179 8.34 1.39 19.21
CA GLY A 179 9.53 2.18 18.93
C GLY A 179 9.22 3.61 18.47
N TRP A 180 8.16 3.82 17.73
CA TRP A 180 7.76 5.16 17.25
C TRP A 180 7.39 6.14 18.36
N ARG A 181 7.17 5.66 19.58
CA ARG A 181 6.91 6.48 20.77
C ARG A 181 8.18 7.12 21.36
N THR A 182 9.35 6.67 20.92
CA THR A 182 10.64 7.15 21.41
C THR A 182 11.36 7.95 20.32
N THR A 183 12.03 9.03 20.71
CA THR A 183 13.00 9.70 19.83
C THR A 183 14.23 8.79 19.69
N ALA A 184 14.67 8.57 18.46
CA ALA A 184 15.91 7.84 18.18
C ALA A 184 17.14 8.61 18.67
#